data_1e3a7ad0dc4d895526808ddc380225fc
#
_entry.id   1e3a7ad0dc4d895526808ddc380225fc
#
_cell.length_a   1.000
_cell.length_b   1.000
_cell.length_c   1.000
_cell.angle_alpha   90.00
_cell.angle_beta   90.00
_cell.angle_gamma   90.00
#
_symmetry.space_group_name_H-M   'P 1'
#
loop_
_entity.id
_entity.type
_entity.pdbx_description
1 polymer ?
#
loop_
_entity_poly.entity_id
_entity_poly.type
_entity_poly.pdbx_seq_one_letter_code
_entity_poly.pdbx_strand_id
1 'polypeptide(L)'
;MDLEGGVRSGKTTVGIWKLIDYAVRYPGIKMLLARWTGDALAMQLKPKFYEECPKELLGRWWGEEERQEFINGSQLYIRSLKSADDAARFAKFTGLTLGVIMIDQPEEVPEDIYHALKGRLSQPG
;
A
#
# COMPACT_ATOMS: atom_id res chain seq x y z
N MET A 1 -5.53 13.23 4.45
CA MET A 1 -4.72 12.11 4.03
C MET A 1 -4.45 12.13 2.56
N ASP A 2 -3.22 12.05 2.23
CA ASP A 2 -2.87 12.18 0.86
C ASP A 2 -2.71 10.89 0.15
N LEU A 3 -3.29 10.82 -1.01
CA LEU A 3 -2.86 9.87 -1.99
C LEU A 3 -1.75 10.57 -2.73
N GLU A 4 -0.55 10.16 -2.44
CA GLU A 4 0.58 10.80 -3.08
C GLU A 4 0.61 10.39 -4.52
N GLY A 5 0.44 11.33 -5.36
CA GLY A 5 0.55 11.01 -6.72
C GLY A 5 1.91 11.20 -7.21
N GLY A 6 2.33 10.55 -7.95
CA GLY A 6 3.18 10.82 -8.49
C GLY A 6 4.23 11.00 -8.97
N VAL A 7 4.98 10.61 -9.02
CA VAL A 7 5.70 10.61 -9.37
C VAL A 7 6.78 10.67 -10.04
N ARG A 8 7.66 11.07 -9.91
CA ARG A 8 8.83 11.18 -10.43
C ARG A 8 9.81 10.59 -9.63
N SER A 9 11.04 10.47 -9.94
CA SER A 9 12.11 9.86 -9.16
C SER A 9 12.16 10.52 -7.81
N GLY A 10 12.30 9.75 -6.78
CA GLY A 10 12.34 10.23 -5.41
C GLY A 10 10.99 10.22 -4.71
N LYS A 11 9.91 10.34 -5.44
CA LYS A 11 8.62 10.36 -4.80
C LYS A 11 8.20 9.01 -4.27
N THR A 12 8.58 7.94 -4.94
CA THR A 12 8.28 6.60 -4.44
C THR A 12 8.96 6.39 -3.09
N THR A 13 10.21 6.80 -2.98
CA THR A 13 10.94 6.68 -1.72
C THR A 13 10.27 7.48 -0.62
N VAL A 14 9.87 8.70 -0.92
CA VAL A 14 9.17 9.54 0.07
C VAL A 14 7.86 8.89 0.49
N GLY A 15 7.11 8.35 -0.45
CA GLY A 15 5.85 7.68 -0.14
C GLY A 15 6.05 6.48 0.75
N ILE A 16 7.07 5.68 0.45
CA ILE A 16 7.38 4.51 1.27
C ILE A 16 7.73 4.93 2.70
N TRP A 17 8.52 5.97 2.85
CA TRP A 17 8.88 6.43 4.19
C TRP A 17 7.70 7.02 4.94
N LYS A 18 6.74 7.61 4.24
CA LYS A 18 5.50 8.03 4.88
C LYS A 18 4.74 6.83 5.42
N LEU A 19 4.68 5.73 4.65
CA LEU A 19 4.03 4.51 5.13
C LEU A 19 4.73 3.97 6.36
N ILE A 20 6.05 3.96 6.35
CA ILE A 20 6.83 3.48 7.48
C ILE A 20 6.56 4.34 8.70
N ASP A 21 6.52 5.65 8.52
CA ASP A 21 6.25 6.57 9.61
C ASP A 21 4.87 6.33 10.21
N TYR A 22 3.85 6.14 9.36
CA TYR A 22 2.51 5.83 9.86
C TYR A 22 2.48 4.50 10.58
N ALA A 23 3.20 3.50 10.06
CA ALA A 23 3.24 2.20 10.71
C ALA A 23 3.77 2.31 12.14
N VAL A 24 4.82 3.11 12.31
CA VAL A 24 5.44 3.27 13.62
C VAL A 24 4.57 4.09 14.56
N ARG A 25 3.98 5.16 14.04
CA ARG A 25 3.20 6.07 14.87
C ARG A 25 1.86 5.51 15.30
N TYR A 26 1.27 4.67 14.48
CA TYR A 26 -0.09 4.18 14.74
C TYR A 26 -0.10 2.66 14.77
N PRO A 27 0.22 2.07 15.92
CA PRO A 27 0.23 0.61 16.01
C PRO A 27 -1.11 0.02 15.61
N GLY A 28 -1.06 -1.03 14.80
CA GLY A 28 -2.28 -1.66 14.33
C GLY A 28 -2.91 -1.04 13.10
N ILE A 29 -2.30 0.02 12.55
CA ILE A 29 -2.85 0.65 11.35
C ILE A 29 -2.78 -0.30 10.16
N LYS A 30 -3.80 -0.24 9.32
CA LYS A 30 -3.82 -1.00 8.07
C LYS A 30 -3.57 -0.05 6.91
N MET A 31 -2.64 -0.44 6.04
CA MET A 31 -2.19 0.42 4.95
C MET A 31 -2.14 -0.38 3.66
N LEU A 32 -2.18 0.31 2.53
CA LEU A 32 -2.07 -0.30 1.22
C LEU A 32 -0.99 0.38 0.40
N LEU A 33 -0.10 -0.42 -0.18
CA LEU A 33 0.90 0.02 -1.14
C LEU A 33 0.57 -0.69 -2.44
N ALA A 34 0.25 0.06 -3.49
CA ALA A 34 -0.28 -0.53 -4.69
C ALA A 34 0.35 0.03 -5.95
N ARG A 35 0.32 -0.78 -6.98
CA ARG A 35 0.66 -0.37 -8.33
C ARG A 35 -0.33 -1.02 -9.29
N TRP A 36 -0.53 -0.42 -10.46
CA TRP A 36 -1.54 -0.95 -11.38
C TRP A 36 -1.19 -2.34 -11.88
N THR A 37 0.05 -2.55 -12.35
CA THR A 37 0.44 -3.85 -12.89
C THR A 37 1.20 -4.69 -11.87
N GLY A 38 0.99 -6.00 -11.94
CA GLY A 38 1.67 -6.92 -11.04
C GLY A 38 3.16 -7.00 -11.30
N ASP A 39 3.57 -6.92 -12.56
CA ASP A 39 4.99 -6.99 -12.90
C ASP A 39 5.74 -5.83 -12.29
N ALA A 40 5.24 -4.62 -12.45
CA ALA A 40 5.90 -3.45 -11.89
C ALA A 40 5.89 -3.50 -10.37
N LEU A 41 4.83 -4.00 -9.78
CA LEU A 41 4.77 -4.17 -8.34
C LEU A 41 5.87 -5.11 -7.86
N ALA A 42 5.95 -6.29 -8.48
CA ALA A 42 6.86 -7.34 -8.04
C ALA A 42 8.32 -6.99 -8.31
N MET A 43 8.59 -6.33 -9.43
CA MET A 43 9.96 -6.09 -9.85
C MET A 43 10.53 -4.76 -9.41
N GLN A 44 9.69 -3.81 -9.11
CA GLN A 44 10.14 -2.46 -8.76
C GLN A 44 9.69 -2.00 -7.40
N LEU A 45 8.40 -2.01 -7.15
CA LEU A 45 7.86 -1.38 -5.96
C LEU A 45 8.10 -2.19 -4.69
N LYS A 46 7.81 -3.47 -4.73
CA LYS A 46 7.98 -4.32 -3.55
C LYS A 46 9.45 -4.42 -3.12
N PRO A 47 10.39 -4.66 -4.05
CA PRO A 47 11.80 -4.65 -3.65
C PRO A 47 12.24 -3.29 -3.10
N LYS A 48 11.72 -2.21 -3.65
CA LYS A 48 12.05 -0.88 -3.18
C LYS A 48 11.59 -0.68 -1.73
N PHE A 49 10.38 -1.15 -1.42
CA PHE A 49 9.90 -1.07 -0.05
C PHE A 49 10.84 -1.79 0.90
N TYR A 50 11.22 -3.02 0.56
CA TYR A 50 12.09 -3.80 1.45
C TYR A 50 13.50 -3.23 1.52
N GLU A 51 13.93 -2.54 0.49
CA GLU A 51 15.23 -1.87 0.51
C GLU A 51 15.23 -0.69 1.48
N GLU A 52 14.12 0.05 1.51
CA GLU A 52 14.04 1.26 2.33
C GLU A 52 13.65 1.00 3.78
N CYS A 53 12.87 -0.03 4.03
CA CYS A 53 12.33 -0.25 5.36
C CYS A 53 13.36 -0.91 6.28
N PRO A 54 13.58 -0.35 7.48
CA PRO A 54 14.46 -1.01 8.44
C PRO A 54 13.95 -2.40 8.78
N LYS A 55 14.83 -3.37 8.71
CA LYS A 55 14.45 -4.77 8.92
C LYS A 55 13.95 -5.04 10.32
N GLU A 56 14.42 -4.28 11.28
CA GLU A 56 14.01 -4.48 12.66
C GLU A 56 12.56 -4.09 12.92
N LEU A 57 11.94 -3.40 11.99
CA LEU A 57 10.53 -3.07 12.12
C LEU A 57 9.61 -4.15 11.54
N LEU A 58 10.17 -5.06 10.76
CA LEU A 58 9.37 -6.02 10.01
C LEU A 58 9.07 -7.27 10.82
N GLY A 59 7.81 -7.69 10.80
CA GLY A 59 7.39 -8.96 11.34
C GLY A 59 7.21 -9.97 10.23
N ARG A 60 6.11 -10.71 10.28
CA ARG A 60 5.87 -11.78 9.34
C ARG A 60 5.27 -11.29 8.03
N TRP A 61 5.67 -11.93 6.93
CA TRP A 61 5.01 -11.75 5.64
C TRP A 61 3.94 -12.82 5.47
N TRP A 62 2.70 -12.38 5.23
CA TRP A 62 1.57 -13.29 5.04
C TRP A 62 1.27 -13.38 3.55
N GLY A 63 1.77 -14.46 2.93
CA GLY A 63 1.73 -14.57 1.47
C GLY A 63 0.33 -14.63 0.87
N GLU A 64 -0.58 -15.33 1.54
CA GLU A 64 -1.92 -15.46 0.99
C GLU A 64 -2.66 -14.14 0.94
N GLU A 65 -2.40 -13.29 1.91
CA GLU A 65 -3.06 -12.00 2.01
C GLU A 65 -2.25 -10.88 1.41
N GLU A 66 -1.01 -11.20 1.02
CA GLU A 66 -0.09 -10.23 0.44
C GLU A 66 0.09 -9.03 1.36
N ARG A 67 0.33 -9.29 2.62
CA ARG A 67 0.53 -8.24 3.60
C ARG A 67 1.78 -8.48 4.41
N GLN A 68 2.44 -7.39 4.73
CA GLN A 68 3.60 -7.39 5.59
C GLN A 68 3.18 -6.87 6.96
N GLU A 69 3.37 -7.70 7.98
CA GLU A 69 3.08 -7.31 9.34
C GLU A 69 4.30 -6.61 9.92
N PHE A 70 4.07 -5.59 10.73
CA PHE A 70 5.12 -4.91 11.46
C PHE A 70 5.13 -5.41 12.89
N ILE A 71 6.27 -5.24 13.57
CA ILE A 71 6.41 -5.78 14.92
C ILE A 71 5.44 -5.18 15.93
N ASN A 72 4.90 -3.98 15.62
CA ASN A 72 3.94 -3.34 16.51
C ASN A 72 2.48 -3.63 16.14
N GLY A 73 2.25 -4.56 15.21
CA GLY A 73 0.90 -4.90 14.80
C GLY A 73 0.37 -4.17 13.59
N SER A 74 1.07 -3.16 13.11
CA SER A 74 0.67 -2.48 11.89
C SER A 74 0.78 -3.42 10.71
N GLN A 75 -0.03 -3.20 9.67
CA GLN A 75 -0.05 -4.10 8.52
C GLN A 75 -0.07 -3.33 7.23
N LEU A 76 0.75 -3.78 6.28
CA LEU A 76 0.85 -3.15 4.98
C LEU A 76 0.51 -4.18 3.91
N TYR A 77 -0.59 -3.94 3.20
CA TYR A 77 -0.96 -4.77 2.06
C TYR A 77 -0.21 -4.25 0.84
N ILE A 78 0.43 -5.14 0.11
CA ILE A 78 1.21 -4.80 -1.09
C ILE A 78 0.56 -5.53 -2.26
N ARG A 79 -0.13 -4.80 -3.12
CA ARG A 79 -0.96 -5.42 -4.15
C ARG A 79 -0.93 -4.68 -5.46
N SER A 80 -1.14 -5.44 -6.54
CA SER A 80 -1.46 -4.85 -7.84
C SER A 80 -2.97 -4.74 -7.96
N LEU A 81 -3.42 -3.90 -8.87
CA LEU A 81 -4.84 -3.59 -8.99
C LEU A 81 -5.46 -3.99 -10.32
N LYS A 82 -4.64 -4.49 -11.25
CA LYS A 82 -5.09 -4.61 -12.64
C LYS A 82 -5.93 -5.84 -12.96
N SER A 83 -5.57 -6.99 -12.44
CA SER A 83 -6.18 -8.22 -12.89
C SER A 83 -7.58 -8.42 -12.29
N ALA A 84 -8.34 -9.32 -12.90
CA ALA A 84 -9.65 -9.67 -12.37
C ALA A 84 -9.52 -10.27 -10.97
N ASP A 85 -8.46 -11.04 -10.73
CA ASP A 85 -8.21 -11.58 -9.41
C ASP A 85 -7.95 -10.48 -8.40
N ASP A 86 -7.24 -9.45 -8.83
CA ASP A 86 -6.98 -8.32 -7.95
C ASP A 86 -8.25 -7.54 -7.68
N ALA A 87 -9.13 -7.44 -8.66
CA ALA A 87 -10.42 -6.80 -8.44
C ALA A 87 -11.25 -7.59 -7.42
N ALA A 88 -11.22 -8.93 -7.51
CA ALA A 88 -11.93 -9.77 -6.55
C ALA A 88 -11.33 -9.62 -5.16
N ARG A 89 -10.01 -9.57 -5.08
CA ARG A 89 -9.33 -9.33 -3.81
C ARG A 89 -9.64 -7.95 -3.27
N PHE A 90 -9.68 -6.98 -4.16
CA PHE A 90 -10.01 -5.63 -3.76
C PHE A 90 -11.42 -5.56 -3.17
N ALA A 91 -12.35 -6.35 -3.70
CA ALA A 91 -13.69 -6.40 -3.14
C ALA A 91 -13.65 -6.83 -1.67
N LYS A 92 -12.67 -7.65 -1.29
CA LYS A 92 -12.52 -8.05 0.11
C LYS A 92 -12.06 -6.89 0.98
N PHE A 93 -11.40 -5.91 0.39
CA PHE A 93 -11.00 -4.74 1.15
C PHE A 93 -12.17 -3.83 1.48
N THR A 94 -13.31 -4.03 0.86
CA THR A 94 -14.44 -3.14 1.10
C THR A 94 -14.87 -3.15 2.56
N GLY A 95 -14.54 -4.21 3.29
CA GLY A 95 -14.85 -4.28 4.69
C GLY A 95 -13.72 -3.79 5.59
N LEU A 96 -12.58 -3.40 5.00
CA LEU A 96 -11.44 -2.96 5.78
C LEU A 96 -11.41 -1.45 5.86
N THR A 97 -10.98 -0.97 7.02
CA THR A 97 -10.71 0.44 7.19
C THR A 97 -9.22 0.65 7.00
N LEU A 98 -8.86 1.33 5.92
CA LEU A 98 -7.47 1.59 5.62
C LEU A 98 -7.12 2.99 6.12
N GLY A 99 -6.01 3.10 6.83
CA GLY A 99 -5.55 4.38 7.32
C GLY A 99 -4.77 5.16 6.28
N VAL A 100 -4.06 4.45 5.41
CA VAL A 100 -3.22 5.09 4.39
C VAL A 100 -3.27 4.24 3.13
N ILE A 101 -3.33 4.91 2.00
CA ILE A 101 -3.19 4.24 0.70
C ILE A 101 -2.13 5.00 -0.07
N MET A 102 -1.12 4.27 -0.55
CA MET A 102 -0.14 4.84 -1.46
C MET A 102 -0.21 4.08 -2.77
N ILE A 103 -0.39 4.81 -3.86
CA ILE A 103 -0.42 4.23 -5.19
C ILE A 103 0.75 4.78 -5.98
N ASP A 104 1.63 3.89 -6.40
CA ASP A 104 2.76 4.26 -7.25
C ASP A 104 2.26 4.36 -8.68
N GLN A 105 2.63 5.42 -9.38
CA GLN A 105 2.18 5.68 -10.74
C GLN A 105 0.66 5.70 -10.84
N PRO A 106 0.00 6.57 -10.08
CA PRO A 106 -1.47 6.56 -10.03
C PRO A 106 -2.13 6.89 -11.36
N GLU A 107 -1.40 7.52 -12.25
CA GLU A 107 -1.94 7.83 -13.57
C GLU A 107 -2.23 6.58 -14.39
N GLU A 108 -1.66 5.43 -14.00
CA GLU A 108 -1.95 4.17 -14.67
C GLU A 108 -3.28 3.57 -14.25
N VAL A 109 -3.82 4.03 -13.15
CA VAL A 109 -5.02 3.42 -12.56
C VAL A 109 -6.26 4.07 -13.12
N PRO A 110 -7.23 3.29 -13.62
CA PRO A 110 -8.48 3.87 -14.08
C PRO A 110 -9.15 4.70 -12.99
N GLU A 111 -9.76 5.79 -13.40
CA GLU A 111 -10.29 6.76 -12.46
C GLU A 111 -11.32 6.19 -11.50
N ASP A 112 -12.18 5.32 -12.00
CA ASP A 112 -13.20 4.72 -11.17
C ASP A 112 -12.61 3.85 -10.07
N ILE A 113 -11.54 3.13 -10.37
CA ILE A 113 -10.85 2.30 -9.37
C ILE A 113 -10.13 3.18 -8.36
N TYR A 114 -9.49 4.24 -8.86
CA TYR A 114 -8.80 5.18 -7.98
C TYR A 114 -9.76 5.81 -6.99
N HIS A 115 -10.93 6.23 -7.45
CA HIS A 115 -11.92 6.83 -6.57
C HIS A 115 -12.50 5.82 -5.58
N ALA A 116 -12.67 4.58 -6.01
CA ALA A 116 -13.15 3.55 -5.11
C ALA A 116 -12.17 3.31 -3.96
N LEU A 117 -10.87 3.29 -4.27
CA LEU A 117 -9.85 3.14 -3.24
C LEU A 117 -9.86 4.32 -2.29
N LYS A 118 -9.94 5.52 -2.85
CA LYS A 118 -9.94 6.72 -2.05
C LYS A 118 -11.10 6.72 -1.06
N GLY A 119 -12.23 6.18 -1.48
CA GLY A 119 -13.40 6.11 -0.62
C GLY A 119 -13.26 5.14 0.54
N ARG A 120 -12.22 4.31 0.55
CA ARG A 120 -11.98 3.36 1.63
C ARG A 120 -11.02 3.88 2.69
N LEU A 121 -10.51 5.08 2.53
CA LEU A 121 -9.66 5.66 3.55
C LEU A 121 -10.46 6.02 4.77
N SER A 122 -9.97 5.61 5.94
CA SER A 122 -10.52 6.13 7.17
C SER A 122 -9.95 7.51 7.39
N GLN A 123 -10.71 8.35 8.02
CA GLN A 123 -10.24 9.69 8.33
C GLN A 123 -9.74 9.68 9.76
N PRO A 124 -8.44 9.54 9.98
CA PRO A 124 -7.96 9.55 11.35
C PRO A 124 -8.05 10.96 11.87
N GLY A 125 -8.80 11.16 12.81
CA GLY A 125 -8.86 12.42 13.49
C GLY A 125 -9.38 13.58 12.73
#